data_b0e2aff64563aedaf254ab668182cfb4
#
_entry.id   b0e2aff64563aedaf254ab668182cfb4
#
_cell.length_a   1.000
_cell.length_b   1.000
_cell.length_c   1.000
_cell.angle_alpha   90.00
_cell.angle_beta   90.00
_cell.angle_gamma   90.00
#
_symmetry.space_group_name_H-M   'P 1'
#
loop_
_entity.id
_entity.type
_entity.pdbx_description
1 polymer ?
#
loop_
_entity_poly.entity_id
_entity_poly.type
_entity_poly.pdbx_seq_one_letter_code
_entity_poly.pdbx_strand_id
1 'polypeptide(L)'
;MTVKLFFNALAKFTIGVILVGLLIFLPAGTFSYFNGWLFMAILFIPMFIAGIVMMFKKPLLLSKRLSAKEKQKEQGIVVKLSGLMFIAGFVVAGLGYRFSWYSLPTGVSIGGAVAFLVAYVLYAEVLRENTYLSRTIEVQENQKVIDTGLYSVVRHPMYSVTLLLFLSMPIVLGSLYSFIILLSYPLIIAKRIKNEEELLEKELNGYREYKQKVKYRLIPFIW
;
A
#
# COMPACT_ATOMS: atom_id res chain seq x y z
N MET A 1 -0.81 1.37 -26.09
CA MET A 1 -0.39 2.41 -25.11
C MET A 1 -0.96 3.75 -25.56
N THR A 2 -1.78 4.42 -24.76
CA THR A 2 -2.25 5.76 -25.11
C THR A 2 -1.28 6.81 -24.52
N VAL A 3 -0.91 7.82 -25.32
CA VAL A 3 -0.06 8.94 -24.89
C VAL A 3 -0.61 9.59 -23.62
N LYS A 4 -1.94 9.70 -23.51
CA LYS A 4 -2.62 10.22 -22.31
C LYS A 4 -2.34 9.39 -21.04
N LEU A 5 -2.28 8.05 -21.14
CA LEU A 5 -1.98 7.18 -19.99
C LEU A 5 -0.54 7.38 -19.52
N PHE A 6 0.41 7.53 -20.45
CA PHE A 6 1.80 7.79 -20.14
C PHE A 6 1.97 9.09 -19.33
N PHE A 7 1.47 10.20 -19.85
CA PHE A 7 1.60 11.50 -19.18
C PHE A 7 0.86 11.53 -17.82
N ASN A 8 -0.30 10.88 -17.71
CA ASN A 8 -1.01 10.78 -16.44
C ASN A 8 -0.22 9.95 -15.39
N ALA A 9 0.39 8.83 -15.81
CA ALA A 9 1.23 8.01 -14.94
C ALA A 9 2.48 8.79 -14.49
N LEU A 10 3.17 9.42 -15.43
CA LEU A 10 4.37 10.22 -15.16
C LEU A 10 4.07 11.40 -14.21
N ALA A 11 3.02 12.16 -14.49
CA ALA A 11 2.62 13.29 -13.65
C ALA A 11 2.31 12.85 -12.22
N LYS A 12 1.51 11.79 -12.04
CA LYS A 12 1.18 11.26 -10.70
C LYS A 12 2.39 10.71 -9.97
N PHE A 13 3.29 10.04 -10.68
CA PHE A 13 4.55 9.56 -10.13
C PHE A 13 5.42 10.71 -9.63
N THR A 14 5.65 11.72 -10.48
CA THR A 14 6.46 12.90 -10.14
C THR A 14 5.87 13.68 -8.94
N ILE A 15 4.55 13.90 -8.95
CA ILE A 15 3.85 14.55 -7.83
C ILE A 15 4.04 13.71 -6.55
N GLY A 16 3.94 12.39 -6.64
CA GLY A 16 4.16 11.49 -5.51
C GLY A 16 5.57 11.60 -4.93
N VAL A 17 6.60 11.59 -5.78
CA VAL A 17 8.01 11.76 -5.39
C VAL A 17 8.23 13.10 -4.68
N ILE A 18 7.73 14.20 -5.27
CA ILE A 18 7.86 15.54 -4.69
C ILE A 18 7.12 15.62 -3.34
N LEU A 19 5.87 15.15 -3.29
CA LEU A 19 5.06 15.22 -2.08
C LEU A 19 5.68 14.45 -0.91
N VAL A 20 6.09 13.20 -1.13
CA VAL A 20 6.71 12.38 -0.08
C VAL A 20 8.06 12.96 0.33
N GLY A 21 8.86 13.43 -0.63
CA GLY A 21 10.12 14.12 -0.35
C GLY A 21 9.91 15.36 0.53
N LEU A 22 8.93 16.21 0.20
CA LEU A 22 8.58 17.38 1.01
C LEU A 22 8.13 16.99 2.42
N LEU A 23 7.28 15.97 2.54
CA LEU A 23 6.76 15.51 3.83
C LEU A 23 7.85 14.95 4.75
N ILE A 24 8.97 14.45 4.21
CA ILE A 24 10.09 13.90 4.96
C ILE A 24 11.17 14.97 5.20
N PHE A 25 11.67 15.61 4.14
CA PHE A 25 12.86 16.45 4.21
C PHE A 25 12.58 17.87 4.72
N LEU A 26 11.39 18.42 4.47
CA LEU A 26 11.04 19.75 5.00
C LEU A 26 10.96 19.74 6.53
N PRO A 27 10.26 18.79 7.20
CA PRO A 27 10.29 18.69 8.65
C PRO A 27 11.68 18.31 9.20
N ALA A 28 12.46 17.50 8.47
CA ALA A 28 13.82 17.16 8.85
C ALA A 28 14.76 18.37 8.83
N GLY A 29 14.44 19.41 8.04
CA GLY A 29 15.23 20.63 7.92
C GLY A 29 16.57 20.44 7.22
N THR A 30 16.82 19.28 6.60
CA THR A 30 18.06 18.93 5.95
C THR A 30 17.89 17.80 4.94
N PHE A 31 18.75 17.76 3.94
CA PHE A 31 18.87 16.63 3.00
C PHE A 31 19.87 15.55 3.47
N SER A 32 20.53 15.73 4.63
CA SER A 32 21.48 14.74 5.17
C SER A 32 20.80 13.54 5.86
N TYR A 33 19.49 13.46 5.83
CA TYR A 33 18.71 12.36 6.40
C TYR A 33 18.82 11.09 5.52
N PHE A 34 19.84 10.27 5.79
CA PHE A 34 20.12 9.06 4.99
C PHE A 34 18.94 8.10 4.91
N ASN A 35 18.27 7.80 6.03
CA ASN A 35 17.12 6.91 6.05
C ASN A 35 15.95 7.44 5.19
N GLY A 36 15.81 8.77 5.09
CA GLY A 36 14.86 9.41 4.18
C GLY A 36 15.16 9.10 2.72
N TRP A 37 16.44 9.21 2.30
CA TRP A 37 16.83 8.84 0.94
C TRP A 37 16.74 7.35 0.68
N LEU A 38 17.13 6.50 1.63
CA LEU A 38 16.94 5.05 1.53
C LEU A 38 15.47 4.70 1.30
N PHE A 39 14.57 5.28 2.11
CA PHE A 39 13.14 5.08 1.94
C PHE A 39 12.63 5.55 0.59
N MET A 40 13.00 6.76 0.15
CA MET A 40 12.62 7.28 -1.17
C MET A 40 13.08 6.34 -2.29
N ALA A 41 14.31 5.84 -2.23
CA ALA A 41 14.85 4.94 -3.24
C ALA A 41 14.07 3.61 -3.29
N ILE A 42 13.88 2.93 -2.15
CA ILE A 42 13.19 1.64 -2.12
C ILE A 42 11.68 1.76 -2.37
N LEU A 43 11.07 2.93 -2.14
CA LEU A 43 9.68 3.21 -2.48
C LEU A 43 9.52 3.46 -3.99
N PHE A 44 10.29 4.37 -4.56
CA PHE A 44 10.01 4.89 -5.88
C PHE A 44 10.70 4.13 -7.01
N ILE A 45 11.87 3.52 -6.80
CA ILE A 45 12.55 2.76 -7.86
C ILE A 45 11.72 1.52 -8.27
N PRO A 46 11.29 0.64 -7.34
CA PRO A 46 10.44 -0.50 -7.72
C PRO A 46 9.09 -0.07 -8.28
N MET A 47 8.49 1.01 -7.74
CA MET A 47 7.22 1.55 -8.24
C MET A 47 7.35 2.07 -9.68
N PHE A 48 8.45 2.73 -10.02
CA PHE A 48 8.73 3.19 -11.37
C PHE A 48 8.88 2.02 -12.35
N ILE A 49 9.69 1.02 -11.96
CA ILE A 49 9.88 -0.21 -12.76
C ILE A 49 8.54 -0.92 -12.97
N ALA A 50 7.76 -1.12 -11.90
CA ALA A 50 6.43 -1.73 -11.98
C ALA A 50 5.47 -0.93 -12.88
N GLY A 51 5.52 0.40 -12.80
CA GLY A 51 4.76 1.31 -13.66
C GLY A 51 5.08 1.12 -15.13
N ILE A 52 6.38 1.05 -15.48
CA ILE A 52 6.85 0.76 -16.85
C ILE A 52 6.35 -0.63 -17.30
N VAL A 53 6.56 -1.67 -16.50
CA VAL A 53 6.14 -3.04 -16.85
C VAL A 53 4.62 -3.11 -17.08
N MET A 54 3.83 -2.50 -16.19
CA MET A 54 2.37 -2.45 -16.34
C MET A 54 1.94 -1.65 -17.57
N MET A 55 2.64 -0.58 -17.91
CA MET A 55 2.32 0.24 -19.07
C MET A 55 2.41 -0.55 -20.38
N PHE A 56 3.40 -1.44 -20.50
CA PHE A 56 3.57 -2.26 -21.69
C PHE A 56 2.78 -3.58 -21.64
N LYS A 57 2.72 -4.25 -20.49
CA LYS A 57 2.13 -5.59 -20.38
C LYS A 57 0.66 -5.59 -19.94
N LYS A 58 0.24 -4.62 -19.10
CA LYS A 58 -1.10 -4.59 -18.48
C LYS A 58 -1.65 -3.14 -18.41
N PRO A 59 -1.81 -2.40 -19.53
CA PRO A 59 -2.20 -0.98 -19.51
C PRO A 59 -3.57 -0.72 -18.87
N LEU A 60 -4.51 -1.66 -18.98
CA LEU A 60 -5.82 -1.55 -18.35
C LEU A 60 -5.70 -1.60 -16.81
N LEU A 61 -4.87 -2.50 -16.28
CA LEU A 61 -4.61 -2.60 -14.85
C LEU A 61 -3.95 -1.31 -14.34
N LEU A 62 -2.96 -0.76 -15.05
CA LEU A 62 -2.36 0.52 -14.72
C LEU A 62 -3.39 1.65 -14.67
N SER A 63 -4.26 1.73 -15.68
CA SER A 63 -5.34 2.73 -15.73
C SER A 63 -6.28 2.65 -14.52
N LYS A 64 -6.69 1.43 -14.13
CA LYS A 64 -7.51 1.20 -12.93
C LYS A 64 -6.78 1.60 -11.64
N ARG A 65 -5.47 1.32 -11.54
CA ARG A 65 -4.66 1.70 -10.38
C ARG A 65 -4.44 3.21 -10.26
N LEU A 66 -4.41 3.93 -11.38
CA LEU A 66 -4.31 5.39 -11.41
C LEU A 66 -5.66 6.08 -11.16
N SER A 67 -6.79 5.39 -11.34
CA SER A 67 -8.11 5.93 -11.01
C SER A 67 -8.31 5.95 -9.50
N ALA A 68 -8.63 7.12 -8.94
CA ALA A 68 -8.74 7.32 -7.49
C ALA A 68 -10.14 7.77 -7.03
N LYS A 69 -11.16 7.67 -7.90
CA LYS A 69 -12.51 8.07 -7.55
C LYS A 69 -13.21 6.95 -6.78
N GLU A 70 -13.18 7.05 -5.47
CA GLU A 70 -13.98 6.17 -4.61
C GLU A 70 -15.46 6.58 -4.70
N LYS A 71 -16.34 5.60 -4.94
CA LYS A 71 -17.78 5.82 -5.11
C LYS A 71 -18.54 5.75 -3.78
N GLN A 72 -18.01 5.04 -2.80
CA GLN A 72 -18.66 4.81 -1.52
C GLN A 72 -18.20 5.84 -0.48
N LYS A 73 -19.15 6.53 0.18
CA LYS A 73 -18.85 7.55 1.20
C LYS A 73 -18.00 7.01 2.36
N GLU A 74 -18.29 5.81 2.83
CA GLU A 74 -17.56 5.17 3.94
C GLU A 74 -16.11 4.86 3.57
N GLN A 75 -15.87 4.44 2.33
CA GLN A 75 -14.51 4.23 1.83
C GLN A 75 -13.74 5.55 1.66
N GLY A 76 -14.46 6.63 1.35
CA GLY A 76 -13.88 7.97 1.33
C GLY A 76 -13.29 8.38 2.69
N ILE A 77 -13.92 7.99 3.80
CA ILE A 77 -13.41 8.22 5.16
C ILE A 77 -12.13 7.41 5.39
N VAL A 78 -12.12 6.14 5.02
CA VAL A 78 -10.93 5.27 5.12
C VAL A 78 -9.74 5.86 4.34
N VAL A 79 -9.97 6.35 3.13
CA VAL A 79 -8.94 7.00 2.30
C VAL A 79 -8.40 8.27 2.97
N LYS A 80 -9.29 9.12 3.52
CA LYS A 80 -8.89 10.35 4.22
C LYS A 80 -8.08 10.04 5.49
N LEU A 81 -8.54 9.10 6.31
CA LEU A 81 -7.83 8.68 7.52
C LEU A 81 -6.45 8.09 7.20
N SER A 82 -6.36 7.24 6.17
CA SER A 82 -5.08 6.72 5.70
C SER A 82 -4.16 7.83 5.22
N GLY A 83 -4.68 8.79 4.46
CA GLY A 83 -3.92 9.95 4.00
C GLY A 83 -3.36 10.78 5.16
N LEU A 84 -4.20 11.08 6.17
CA LEU A 84 -3.78 11.80 7.37
C LEU A 84 -2.72 11.03 8.15
N MET A 85 -2.90 9.71 8.31
CA MET A 85 -1.92 8.83 8.97
C MET A 85 -0.56 8.88 8.27
N PHE A 86 -0.51 8.80 6.94
CA PHE A 86 0.76 8.87 6.19
C PHE A 86 1.42 10.24 6.30
N ILE A 87 0.64 11.33 6.18
CA ILE A 87 1.16 12.69 6.34
C ILE A 87 1.77 12.84 7.73
N ALA A 88 1.02 12.47 8.78
CA ALA A 88 1.51 12.54 10.15
C ALA A 88 2.76 11.67 10.36
N GLY A 89 2.76 10.44 9.82
CA GLY A 89 3.90 9.53 9.92
C GLY A 89 5.17 10.08 9.29
N PHE A 90 5.10 10.62 8.07
CA PHE A 90 6.27 11.19 7.39
C PHE A 90 6.77 12.47 8.06
N VAL A 91 5.86 13.36 8.42
CA VAL A 91 6.20 14.59 9.13
C VAL A 91 6.87 14.29 10.47
N VAL A 92 6.31 13.37 11.26
CA VAL A 92 6.87 12.96 12.57
C VAL A 92 8.21 12.26 12.41
N ALA A 93 8.42 11.47 11.36
CA ALA A 93 9.74 10.88 11.07
C ALA A 93 10.79 11.96 10.78
N GLY A 94 10.45 12.96 9.97
CA GLY A 94 11.33 14.11 9.69
C GLY A 94 11.65 14.94 10.94
N LEU A 95 10.62 15.28 11.73
CA LEU A 95 10.80 16.01 13.00
C LEU A 95 11.63 15.21 14.00
N GLY A 96 11.40 13.90 14.09
CA GLY A 96 12.17 13.01 14.95
C GLY A 96 13.66 13.02 14.62
N TYR A 97 14.01 13.05 13.32
CA TYR A 97 15.37 13.21 12.86
C TYR A 97 15.95 14.60 13.26
N ARG A 98 15.18 15.68 12.97
CA ARG A 98 15.61 17.06 13.24
C ARG A 98 15.90 17.32 14.72
N PHE A 99 15.04 16.82 15.59
CA PHE A 99 15.12 17.06 17.04
C PHE A 99 15.79 15.92 17.80
N SER A 100 16.45 15.00 17.08
CA SER A 100 17.17 13.85 17.66
C SER A 100 16.33 13.05 18.67
N TRP A 101 15.06 12.81 18.34
CA TRP A 101 14.22 11.92 19.12
C TRP A 101 14.74 10.48 19.03
N TYR A 102 14.17 9.58 19.85
CA TYR A 102 14.59 8.19 19.83
C TYR A 102 14.54 7.61 18.40
N SER A 103 15.70 7.23 17.89
CA SER A 103 15.87 6.58 16.60
C SER A 103 16.09 5.08 16.75
N LEU A 104 15.56 4.33 15.82
CA LEU A 104 15.78 2.88 15.77
C LEU A 104 17.24 2.58 15.38
N PRO A 105 17.85 1.50 15.94
CA PRO A 105 19.18 1.07 15.52
C PRO A 105 19.26 0.80 14.02
N THR A 106 20.40 1.09 13.40
CA THR A 106 20.61 0.93 11.95
C THR A 106 20.27 -0.47 11.45
N GLY A 107 20.63 -1.51 12.22
CA GLY A 107 20.26 -2.90 11.85
C GLY A 107 18.77 -3.14 11.76
N VAL A 108 17.98 -2.49 12.63
CA VAL A 108 16.51 -2.55 12.59
C VAL A 108 15.98 -1.84 11.35
N SER A 109 16.53 -0.69 11.00
CA SER A 109 16.15 0.06 9.78
C SER A 109 16.48 -0.72 8.50
N ILE A 110 17.61 -1.42 8.46
CA ILE A 110 17.97 -2.32 7.36
C ILE A 110 16.98 -3.49 7.28
N GLY A 111 16.65 -4.12 8.42
CA GLY A 111 15.63 -5.17 8.48
C GLY A 111 14.27 -4.68 7.95
N GLY A 112 13.89 -3.45 8.30
CA GLY A 112 12.71 -2.78 7.74
C GLY A 112 12.77 -2.60 6.23
N ALA A 113 13.93 -2.22 5.69
CA ALA A 113 14.13 -2.08 4.24
C ALA A 113 13.99 -3.43 3.51
N VAL A 114 14.54 -4.50 4.08
CA VAL A 114 14.37 -5.86 3.54
C VAL A 114 12.91 -6.27 3.57
N ALA A 115 12.20 -6.09 4.69
CA ALA A 115 10.78 -6.40 4.81
C ALA A 115 9.93 -5.60 3.82
N PHE A 116 10.27 -4.33 3.59
CA PHE A 116 9.63 -3.47 2.61
C PHE A 116 9.79 -4.00 1.17
N LEU A 117 11.00 -4.41 0.79
CA LEU A 117 11.27 -4.99 -0.53
C LEU A 117 10.59 -6.35 -0.72
N VAL A 118 10.58 -7.20 0.31
CA VAL A 118 9.81 -8.46 0.31
C VAL A 118 8.32 -8.17 0.09
N ALA A 119 7.77 -7.16 0.75
CA ALA A 119 6.39 -6.74 0.54
C ALA A 119 6.13 -6.31 -0.92
N TYR A 120 7.07 -5.66 -1.60
CA TYR A 120 6.93 -5.35 -3.02
C TYR A 120 6.87 -6.58 -3.92
N VAL A 121 7.69 -7.60 -3.63
CA VAL A 121 7.67 -8.87 -4.38
C VAL A 121 6.32 -9.57 -4.20
N LEU A 122 5.84 -9.66 -2.96
CA LEU A 122 4.52 -10.22 -2.65
C LEU A 122 3.38 -9.41 -3.29
N TYR A 123 3.51 -8.08 -3.33
CA TYR A 123 2.55 -7.22 -3.98
C TYR A 123 2.48 -7.45 -5.50
N ALA A 124 3.64 -7.63 -6.13
CA ALA A 124 3.71 -7.97 -7.55
C ALA A 124 3.05 -9.33 -7.84
N GLU A 125 3.21 -10.31 -6.94
CA GLU A 125 2.55 -11.62 -7.04
C GLU A 125 1.03 -11.49 -6.92
N VAL A 126 0.53 -10.73 -5.95
CA VAL A 126 -0.91 -10.44 -5.82
C VAL A 126 -1.47 -9.79 -7.09
N LEU A 127 -0.73 -8.84 -7.70
CA LEU A 127 -1.13 -8.20 -8.97
C LEU A 127 -1.04 -9.14 -10.18
N ARG A 128 -0.17 -10.13 -10.11
CA ARG A 128 -0.05 -11.17 -11.15
C ARG A 128 -1.27 -12.07 -11.13
N GLU A 129 -1.67 -12.49 -9.95
CA GLU A 129 -2.74 -13.46 -9.71
C GLU A 129 -4.13 -12.87 -9.93
N ASN A 130 -4.38 -11.68 -9.38
CA ASN A 130 -5.69 -11.06 -9.43
C ASN A 130 -5.71 -9.83 -10.35
N THR A 131 -6.23 -10.01 -11.54
CA THR A 131 -6.37 -8.95 -12.55
C THR A 131 -7.54 -8.00 -12.30
N TYR A 132 -8.45 -8.34 -11.38
CA TYR A 132 -9.60 -7.51 -10.99
C TYR A 132 -9.25 -6.48 -9.91
N LEU A 133 -8.04 -6.49 -9.37
CA LEU A 133 -7.63 -5.57 -8.32
C LEU A 133 -7.79 -4.11 -8.73
N SER A 134 -8.70 -3.41 -8.07
CA SER A 134 -8.95 -1.98 -8.20
C SER A 134 -8.55 -1.23 -6.91
N ARG A 135 -8.46 0.09 -6.97
CA ARG A 135 -8.37 0.94 -5.77
C ARG A 135 -9.73 1.18 -5.13
N THR A 136 -10.79 1.07 -5.92
CA THR A 136 -12.18 1.19 -5.49
C THR A 136 -12.78 -0.18 -5.19
N ILE A 137 -13.67 -0.24 -4.19
CA ILE A 137 -14.41 -1.47 -3.89
C ILE A 137 -15.58 -1.56 -4.86
N GLU A 138 -15.48 -2.50 -5.79
CA GLU A 138 -16.52 -2.78 -6.81
C GLU A 138 -16.35 -4.20 -7.32
N VAL A 139 -17.45 -4.85 -7.68
CA VAL A 139 -17.42 -6.09 -8.45
C VAL A 139 -17.42 -5.71 -9.93
N GLN A 140 -16.48 -6.24 -10.67
CA GLN A 140 -16.33 -5.97 -12.10
C GLN A 140 -17.15 -6.94 -12.93
N GLU A 141 -17.51 -6.52 -14.13
CA GLU A 141 -18.20 -7.38 -15.08
C GLU A 141 -17.39 -8.66 -15.35
N ASN A 142 -18.04 -9.82 -15.30
CA ASN A 142 -17.44 -11.14 -15.44
C ASN A 142 -16.33 -11.46 -14.42
N GLN A 143 -16.32 -10.79 -13.27
CA GLN A 143 -15.37 -11.09 -12.20
C GLN A 143 -15.62 -12.50 -11.65
N LYS A 144 -14.51 -13.26 -11.49
CA LYS A 144 -14.52 -14.58 -10.85
C LYS A 144 -13.79 -14.50 -9.52
N VAL A 145 -14.18 -15.37 -8.60
CA VAL A 145 -13.43 -15.56 -7.37
C VAL A 145 -12.05 -16.12 -7.70
N ILE A 146 -11.02 -15.52 -7.14
CA ILE A 146 -9.64 -16.04 -7.19
C ILE A 146 -9.38 -16.74 -5.87
N ASP A 147 -9.06 -18.03 -5.93
CA ASP A 147 -8.83 -18.89 -4.77
C ASP A 147 -7.51 -19.66 -4.83
N THR A 148 -6.60 -19.20 -5.69
CA THR A 148 -5.27 -19.79 -5.92
C THR A 148 -4.15 -18.97 -5.27
N GLY A 149 -2.95 -19.49 -5.20
CA GLY A 149 -1.74 -18.84 -4.68
C GLY A 149 -1.96 -18.21 -3.30
N LEU A 150 -1.67 -16.94 -3.14
CA LEU A 150 -1.86 -16.24 -1.88
C LEU A 150 -3.34 -16.15 -1.44
N TYR A 151 -4.28 -16.18 -2.40
CA TYR A 151 -5.71 -16.21 -2.11
C TYR A 151 -6.21 -17.55 -1.57
N SER A 152 -5.44 -18.63 -1.70
CA SER A 152 -5.75 -19.91 -1.03
C SER A 152 -5.41 -19.91 0.45
N VAL A 153 -4.58 -18.98 0.91
CA VAL A 153 -4.08 -18.88 2.29
C VAL A 153 -4.89 -17.86 3.11
N VAL A 154 -5.09 -16.66 2.53
CA VAL A 154 -5.89 -15.59 3.14
C VAL A 154 -6.80 -14.95 2.09
N ARG A 155 -7.95 -14.43 2.52
CA ARG A 155 -8.93 -13.85 1.60
C ARG A 155 -8.50 -12.50 1.03
N HIS A 156 -7.68 -11.75 1.76
CA HIS A 156 -7.25 -10.41 1.39
C HIS A 156 -5.73 -10.26 1.35
N PRO A 157 -5.01 -11.03 0.50
CA PRO A 157 -3.54 -11.00 0.47
C PRO A 157 -2.99 -9.62 0.10
N MET A 158 -3.71 -8.82 -0.69
CA MET A 158 -3.32 -7.44 -0.97
C MET A 158 -3.23 -6.60 0.31
N TYR A 159 -4.18 -6.75 1.23
CA TYR A 159 -4.14 -6.00 2.48
C TYR A 159 -3.09 -6.56 3.45
N SER A 160 -2.82 -7.86 3.45
CA SER A 160 -1.71 -8.46 4.21
C SER A 160 -0.37 -7.86 3.77
N VAL A 161 -0.17 -7.78 2.47
CA VAL A 161 1.06 -7.21 1.89
C VAL A 161 1.17 -5.71 2.16
N THR A 162 0.07 -4.95 2.03
CA THR A 162 0.11 -3.51 2.35
C THR A 162 0.31 -3.26 3.83
N LEU A 163 -0.15 -4.14 4.72
CA LEU A 163 0.15 -4.07 6.14
C LEU A 163 1.65 -4.20 6.40
N LEU A 164 2.30 -5.21 5.80
CA LEU A 164 3.76 -5.37 5.89
C LEU A 164 4.49 -4.17 5.30
N LEU A 165 4.08 -3.69 4.12
CA LEU A 165 4.69 -2.57 3.43
C LEU A 165 4.61 -1.29 4.28
N PHE A 166 3.44 -0.95 4.82
CA PHE A 166 3.22 0.31 5.51
C PHE A 166 3.83 0.33 6.90
N LEU A 167 3.81 -0.79 7.63
CA LEU A 167 4.49 -0.87 8.93
C LEU A 167 6.02 -0.91 8.79
N SER A 168 6.55 -1.33 7.65
CA SER A 168 7.99 -1.25 7.38
C SER A 168 8.48 0.17 7.09
N MET A 169 7.63 1.07 6.57
CA MET A 169 8.01 2.46 6.24
C MET A 169 8.67 3.21 7.39
N PRO A 170 8.05 3.34 8.58
CA PRO A 170 8.65 4.05 9.70
C PRO A 170 9.88 3.35 10.25
N ILE A 171 9.99 2.04 10.11
CA ILE A 171 11.17 1.27 10.50
C ILE A 171 12.35 1.63 9.60
N VAL A 172 12.14 1.72 8.28
CA VAL A 172 13.16 2.20 7.33
C VAL A 172 13.59 3.62 7.67
N LEU A 173 12.63 4.50 7.96
CA LEU A 173 12.87 5.88 8.36
C LEU A 173 13.58 5.98 9.75
N GLY A 174 13.72 4.89 10.49
CA GLY A 174 14.34 4.86 11.81
C GLY A 174 13.52 5.55 12.89
N SER A 175 12.21 5.75 12.70
CA SER A 175 11.36 6.53 13.59
C SER A 175 10.37 5.67 14.37
N LEU A 176 10.58 5.52 15.67
CA LEU A 176 9.65 4.83 16.57
C LEU A 176 8.31 5.56 16.68
N TYR A 177 8.31 6.87 16.76
CA TYR A 177 7.08 7.66 16.89
C TYR A 177 6.21 7.58 15.62
N SER A 178 6.84 7.60 14.45
CA SER A 178 6.13 7.35 13.19
C SER A 178 5.55 5.92 13.14
N PHE A 179 6.27 4.93 13.69
CA PHE A 179 5.78 3.55 13.78
C PHE A 179 4.52 3.45 14.62
N ILE A 180 4.48 4.13 15.77
CA ILE A 180 3.29 4.19 16.63
C ILE A 180 2.09 4.77 15.89
N ILE A 181 2.30 5.83 15.09
CA ILE A 181 1.23 6.40 14.26
C ILE A 181 0.72 5.38 13.23
N LEU A 182 1.62 4.71 12.52
CA LEU A 182 1.24 3.74 11.48
C LEU A 182 0.62 2.45 12.04
N LEU A 183 0.76 2.14 13.33
CA LEU A 183 0.01 1.08 14.00
C LEU A 183 -1.51 1.30 14.01
N SER A 184 -1.99 2.49 13.65
CA SER A 184 -3.42 2.72 13.39
C SER A 184 -3.91 2.09 12.07
N TYR A 185 -3.02 1.73 11.13
CA TYR A 185 -3.38 1.17 9.83
C TYR A 185 -4.18 -0.14 9.91
N PRO A 186 -3.82 -1.14 10.74
CA PRO A 186 -4.64 -2.35 10.92
C PRO A 186 -6.10 -2.05 11.25
N LEU A 187 -6.37 -1.05 12.10
CA LEU A 187 -7.73 -0.66 12.49
C LEU A 187 -8.50 -0.05 11.31
N ILE A 188 -7.82 0.82 10.55
CA ILE A 188 -8.39 1.48 9.38
C ILE A 188 -8.75 0.46 8.31
N ILE A 189 -7.84 -0.50 8.02
CA ILE A 189 -8.03 -1.48 6.97
C ILE A 189 -9.05 -2.57 7.36
N ALA A 190 -9.18 -2.89 8.65
CA ALA A 190 -10.18 -3.84 9.14
C ALA A 190 -11.60 -3.40 8.78
N LYS A 191 -11.90 -2.10 8.90
CA LYS A 191 -13.19 -1.54 8.48
C LYS A 191 -13.38 -1.69 6.95
N ARG A 192 -12.32 -1.42 6.18
CA ARG A 192 -12.37 -1.55 4.72
C ARG A 192 -12.66 -2.99 4.28
N ILE A 193 -11.98 -3.96 4.86
CA ILE A 193 -12.17 -5.40 4.58
C ILE A 193 -13.59 -5.82 4.87
N LYS A 194 -14.16 -5.37 5.98
CA LYS A 194 -15.54 -5.71 6.37
C LYS A 194 -16.55 -5.25 5.32
N ASN A 195 -16.42 -4.00 4.89
CA ASN A 195 -17.29 -3.44 3.86
C ASN A 195 -17.09 -4.12 2.50
N GLU A 196 -15.85 -4.51 2.15
CA GLU A 196 -15.54 -5.23 0.93
C GLU A 196 -16.14 -6.63 0.94
N GLU A 197 -16.01 -7.40 2.04
CA GLU A 197 -16.61 -8.72 2.17
C GLU A 197 -18.16 -8.67 2.06
N GLU A 198 -18.78 -7.66 2.65
CA GLU A 198 -20.25 -7.47 2.54
C GLU A 198 -20.71 -7.25 1.10
N LEU A 199 -19.93 -6.51 0.31
CA LEU A 199 -20.21 -6.31 -1.10
C LEU A 199 -19.99 -7.60 -1.91
N LEU A 200 -18.84 -8.25 -1.70
CA LEU A 200 -18.46 -9.47 -2.41
C LEU A 200 -19.44 -10.63 -2.13
N GLU A 201 -19.95 -10.75 -0.89
CA GLU A 201 -20.97 -11.75 -0.56
C GLU A 201 -22.33 -11.52 -1.25
N LYS A 202 -22.64 -10.26 -1.58
CA LYS A 202 -23.90 -9.89 -2.26
C LYS A 202 -23.79 -10.01 -3.77
N GLU A 203 -22.65 -9.63 -4.34
CA GLU A 203 -22.53 -9.37 -5.77
C GLU A 203 -21.62 -10.36 -6.51
N LEU A 204 -20.72 -11.08 -5.82
CA LEU A 204 -19.77 -11.99 -6.47
C LEU A 204 -20.18 -13.45 -6.26
N ASN A 205 -20.60 -14.10 -7.33
CA ASN A 205 -20.97 -15.51 -7.30
C ASN A 205 -19.79 -16.39 -6.87
N GLY A 206 -20.04 -17.33 -5.94
CA GLY A 206 -19.01 -18.25 -5.41
C GLY A 206 -18.19 -17.68 -4.25
N TYR A 207 -18.41 -16.39 -3.85
CA TYR A 207 -17.63 -15.80 -2.77
C TYR A 207 -17.95 -16.39 -1.39
N ARG A 208 -19.20 -16.80 -1.16
CA ARG A 208 -19.62 -17.43 0.11
C ARG A 208 -18.94 -18.78 0.33
N GLU A 209 -18.85 -19.58 -0.72
CA GLU A 209 -18.16 -20.87 -0.72
C GLU A 209 -16.65 -20.69 -0.49
N TYR A 210 -16.07 -19.73 -1.18
CA TYR A 210 -14.67 -19.34 -0.97
C TYR A 210 -14.39 -18.92 0.48
N LYS A 211 -15.27 -18.14 1.09
CA LYS A 211 -15.15 -17.69 2.48
C LYS A 211 -15.21 -18.86 3.47
N GLN A 212 -15.95 -19.92 3.16
CA GLN A 212 -15.98 -21.15 3.98
C GLN A 212 -14.69 -21.95 3.84
N LYS A 213 -14.09 -21.98 2.64
CA LYS A 213 -12.84 -22.68 2.32
C LYS A 213 -11.63 -21.97 2.94
N VAL A 214 -11.53 -20.65 2.79
CA VAL A 214 -10.42 -19.83 3.27
C VAL A 214 -10.87 -19.01 4.49
N LYS A 215 -10.50 -19.46 5.67
CA LYS A 215 -11.02 -18.93 6.95
C LYS A 215 -10.38 -17.60 7.34
N TYR A 216 -9.12 -17.37 6.98
CA TYR A 216 -8.34 -16.20 7.42
C TYR A 216 -8.50 -15.02 6.48
N ARG A 217 -8.62 -13.81 7.04
CA ARG A 217 -8.72 -12.57 6.26
C ARG A 217 -7.35 -12.03 5.85
N LEU A 218 -6.46 -11.81 6.81
CA LEU A 218 -5.16 -11.16 6.60
C LEU A 218 -3.97 -12.02 7.01
N ILE A 219 -4.02 -12.58 8.22
CA ILE A 219 -2.90 -13.26 8.84
C ILE A 219 -3.37 -14.67 9.19
N PRO A 220 -2.72 -15.72 8.63
CA PRO A 220 -3.06 -17.10 8.96
C PRO A 220 -3.02 -17.33 10.45
N PHE A 221 -3.99 -18.07 10.98
CA PHE A 221 -4.18 -18.43 12.38
C PHE A 221 -4.51 -17.27 13.35
N ILE A 222 -4.57 -16.01 12.88
CA ILE A 222 -4.89 -14.84 13.72
C ILE A 222 -6.24 -14.23 13.32
N TRP A 223 -6.39 -13.85 12.08
CA TRP A 223 -7.59 -13.15 11.60
C TRP A 223 -7.85 -13.32 10.11
#